data_32f56c707c7e79fa754f87f53fe4dfb9
#
_entry.id   32f56c707c7e79fa754f87f53fe4dfb9
#
_cell.length_a   1.000
_cell.length_b   1.000
_cell.length_c   1.000
_cell.angle_alpha   90.00
_cell.angle_beta   90.00
_cell.angle_gamma   90.00
#
_symmetry.space_group_name_H-M   'P 1'
#
loop_
_entity.id
_entity.type
_entity.pdbx_description
1 polymer ?
#
loop_
_entity_poly.entity_id
_entity_poly.type
_entity_poly.pdbx_seq_one_letter_code
_entity_poly.pdbx_strand_id
1 'polypeptide(L)'
;MAVKPRNLGLTYIDKTGVRRWREWRGIKDTLIDYGWWCVMWKDMIKFVLQSPIQVVKGIFRYRWMLTYLTLPQFIDRQLEGMRGVQLKAGHILYDIIIKHTIDIIADTFNADLNIGGDKSLADRIVCFDELVPTELMAGFPNLIGIPVQTIPIFLASMINQQLPPVYLDAIENFGVPADVCPLPSAEAGVAAEGDFPIFGKCFIACNMPCDGSIMTTSFQDRYFKLPTYCLGVPLRYNDDVDAQEYAVEELRGCIEFIEEHTGEKFDWDAFANALESYNDVTRFHLDLWQINRTDHPQVTGGTPWLYRMYTYHLQGGMDQRFNKADEKVRKLMTKAYEKRLPCSLEMRHKALVWSCPANYYTNFANWLEQCWGIVSVMDMETHISQVLIDTSTPESMLKGVALTYQRATMRKHTKGGYKNSLDEMWRVAEEYNVDTIIMYDQISCKGMDGLQGLFDEQARERNINFIWVQQDLMDPRTISRRDMRNQVNQYMTSVLREEPLDPTLLDFDDCDAF
;
A
#
# COMPACT_ATOMS: atom_id res chain seq x y z
N MET A 1 -25.02 20.09 4.93
CA MET A 1 -24.83 19.44 6.26
C MET A 1 -23.44 18.87 6.30
N ALA A 2 -22.63 19.28 7.25
CA ALA A 2 -21.28 18.79 7.42
C ALA A 2 -21.26 17.27 7.58
N VAL A 3 -20.36 16.61 6.84
CA VAL A 3 -20.15 15.17 6.95
C VAL A 3 -19.28 14.93 8.16
N LYS A 4 -19.80 14.29 9.17
CA LYS A 4 -19.00 13.88 10.32
C LYS A 4 -18.23 12.61 9.98
N PRO A 5 -16.98 12.49 10.47
CA PRO A 5 -16.22 11.27 10.36
C PRO A 5 -17.07 10.08 10.83
N ARG A 6 -16.94 8.98 10.12
CA ARG A 6 -17.61 7.77 10.51
C ARG A 6 -16.75 7.02 11.51
N ASN A 7 -17.38 6.57 12.55
CA ASN A 7 -16.86 5.60 13.46
C ASN A 7 -17.97 4.54 13.63
N LEU A 8 -17.67 3.29 13.81
CA LEU A 8 -18.67 2.23 14.01
C LEU A 8 -19.51 2.45 15.26
N GLY A 9 -19.01 3.22 16.22
CA GLY A 9 -19.80 3.59 17.39
C GLY A 9 -21.00 4.47 17.01
N LEU A 10 -22.14 4.21 17.60
CA LEU A 10 -23.32 5.07 17.49
C LEU A 10 -23.10 6.45 18.11
N THR A 11 -22.06 6.59 18.91
CA THR A 11 -21.71 7.82 19.62
C THR A 11 -20.22 8.12 19.46
N TYR A 12 -19.85 9.38 19.69
CA TYR A 12 -18.47 9.85 19.80
C TYR A 12 -18.35 10.86 20.95
N ILE A 13 -17.14 11.11 21.42
CA ILE A 13 -16.87 12.16 22.40
C ILE A 13 -16.43 13.40 21.63
N ASP A 14 -17.11 14.54 21.84
CA ASP A 14 -16.74 15.80 21.20
C ASP A 14 -15.56 16.48 21.92
N LYS A 15 -15.08 17.60 21.36
CA LYS A 15 -13.96 18.39 21.92
C LYS A 15 -14.19 18.87 23.36
N THR A 16 -15.43 18.89 23.82
CA THR A 16 -15.80 19.31 25.19
C THR A 16 -15.92 18.12 26.14
N GLY A 17 -15.60 16.90 25.70
CA GLY A 17 -15.74 15.69 26.49
C GLY A 17 -17.17 15.17 26.59
N VAL A 18 -18.10 15.72 25.82
CA VAL A 18 -19.51 15.32 25.84
C VAL A 18 -19.78 14.23 24.79
N ARG A 19 -20.43 13.16 25.23
CA ARG A 19 -20.85 12.08 24.32
C ARG A 19 -21.99 12.54 23.43
N ARG A 20 -21.79 12.48 22.11
CA ARG A 20 -22.76 12.84 21.07
C ARG A 20 -23.16 11.64 20.24
N TRP A 21 -24.38 11.68 19.70
CA TRP A 21 -24.82 10.74 18.69
C TRP A 21 -24.25 11.13 17.32
N ARG A 22 -23.86 10.13 16.54
CA ARG A 22 -23.44 10.36 15.16
C ARG A 22 -24.62 10.61 14.26
N GLU A 23 -24.44 11.53 13.31
CA GLU A 23 -25.45 11.74 12.28
C GLU A 23 -25.52 10.53 11.34
N TRP A 24 -26.72 10.12 11.00
CA TRP A 24 -26.94 9.04 10.07
C TRP A 24 -26.54 9.45 8.65
N ARG A 25 -25.81 8.59 7.94
CA ARG A 25 -25.41 8.79 6.54
C ARG A 25 -26.56 8.62 5.57
N GLY A 26 -27.64 8.12 5.97
CA GLY A 26 -28.75 7.56 5.22
C GLY A 26 -28.86 6.07 5.53
N ILE A 27 -30.08 5.61 5.70
CA ILE A 27 -30.39 4.24 6.16
C ILE A 27 -29.73 3.20 5.26
N LYS A 28 -29.74 3.43 3.94
CA LYS A 28 -29.19 2.47 2.96
C LYS A 28 -27.70 2.25 3.11
N ASP A 29 -26.91 3.32 3.16
CA ASP A 29 -25.45 3.22 3.27
C ASP A 29 -25.05 2.70 4.66
N THR A 30 -25.78 3.05 5.70
CA THR A 30 -25.60 2.50 7.04
C THR A 30 -25.82 0.98 7.07
N LEU A 31 -26.90 0.48 6.45
CA LEU A 31 -27.19 -0.96 6.40
C LEU A 31 -26.15 -1.74 5.59
N ILE A 32 -25.68 -1.17 4.48
CA ILE A 32 -24.61 -1.76 3.67
C ILE A 32 -23.36 -1.90 4.53
N ASP A 33 -23.01 -0.88 5.21
CA ASP A 33 -21.84 -0.78 6.03
C ASP A 33 -21.83 -1.77 7.20
N TYR A 34 -22.88 -1.82 7.99
CA TYR A 34 -23.03 -2.82 9.04
C TYR A 34 -23.05 -4.26 8.50
N GLY A 35 -23.64 -4.46 7.31
CA GLY A 35 -23.60 -5.76 6.65
C GLY A 35 -22.18 -6.23 6.37
N TRP A 36 -21.34 -5.36 5.81
CA TRP A 36 -19.93 -5.67 5.55
C TRP A 36 -19.11 -5.81 6.84
N TRP A 37 -19.36 -5.01 7.85
CA TRP A 37 -18.74 -5.17 9.15
C TRP A 37 -19.00 -6.56 9.75
N CYS A 38 -20.24 -7.05 9.66
CA CYS A 38 -20.57 -8.42 10.07
C CYS A 38 -19.84 -9.47 9.24
N VAL A 39 -19.65 -9.25 7.93
CA VAL A 39 -18.88 -10.16 7.05
C VAL A 39 -17.43 -10.22 7.49
N MET A 40 -16.79 -9.08 7.71
CA MET A 40 -15.39 -9.02 8.15
C MET A 40 -15.19 -9.75 9.48
N TRP A 41 -16.04 -9.50 10.47
CA TRP A 41 -15.96 -10.20 11.75
C TRP A 41 -16.22 -11.69 11.64
N LYS A 42 -17.15 -12.11 10.79
CA LYS A 42 -17.38 -13.54 10.52
C LYS A 42 -16.10 -14.19 9.97
N ASP A 43 -15.40 -13.54 9.04
CA ASP A 43 -14.18 -14.10 8.46
C ASP A 43 -13.03 -14.15 9.48
N MET A 44 -12.90 -13.13 10.34
CA MET A 44 -11.96 -13.16 11.48
C MET A 44 -12.28 -14.27 12.49
N ILE A 45 -13.53 -14.42 12.88
CA ILE A 45 -13.97 -15.47 13.81
C ILE A 45 -13.72 -16.85 13.19
N LYS A 46 -14.02 -17.01 11.89
CA LYS A 46 -13.75 -18.25 11.17
C LYS A 46 -12.26 -18.61 11.22
N PHE A 47 -11.37 -17.65 10.96
CA PHE A 47 -9.92 -17.85 11.04
C PHE A 47 -9.51 -18.34 12.43
N VAL A 48 -9.95 -17.65 13.49
CA VAL A 48 -9.63 -18.06 14.88
C VAL A 48 -10.15 -19.45 15.19
N LEU A 49 -11.36 -19.79 14.77
CA LEU A 49 -11.97 -21.12 15.02
C LEU A 49 -11.34 -22.23 14.17
N GLN A 50 -10.84 -21.94 12.99
CA GLN A 50 -10.15 -22.92 12.13
C GLN A 50 -8.71 -23.20 12.56
N SER A 51 -8.06 -22.22 13.19
CA SER A 51 -6.64 -22.31 13.58
C SER A 51 -6.40 -21.80 15.02
N PRO A 52 -7.16 -22.28 16.02
CA PRO A 52 -7.13 -21.67 17.36
C PRO A 52 -5.77 -21.81 18.05
N ILE A 53 -5.09 -22.93 17.85
CA ILE A 53 -3.77 -23.18 18.45
C ILE A 53 -2.71 -22.29 17.82
N GLN A 54 -2.75 -22.14 16.48
CA GLN A 54 -1.86 -21.28 15.73
C GLN A 54 -2.02 -19.82 16.13
N VAL A 55 -3.26 -19.35 16.22
CA VAL A 55 -3.56 -17.97 16.67
C VAL A 55 -3.03 -17.72 18.07
N VAL A 56 -3.31 -18.61 19.02
CA VAL A 56 -2.83 -18.45 20.40
C VAL A 56 -1.30 -18.46 20.45
N LYS A 57 -0.65 -19.42 19.79
CA LYS A 57 0.83 -19.48 19.77
C LYS A 57 1.42 -18.27 19.04
N GLY A 58 0.82 -17.83 17.92
CA GLY A 58 1.26 -16.64 17.20
C GLY A 58 1.21 -15.38 18.05
N ILE A 59 0.14 -15.19 18.83
CA ILE A 59 0.01 -14.07 19.78
C ILE A 59 1.15 -14.04 20.80
N PHE A 60 1.54 -15.20 21.32
CA PHE A 60 2.66 -15.29 22.29
C PHE A 60 4.03 -15.23 21.62
N ARG A 61 4.12 -15.56 20.34
CA ARG A 61 5.40 -15.60 19.61
C ARG A 61 5.74 -14.27 18.94
N TYR A 62 4.74 -13.55 18.39
CA TYR A 62 4.92 -12.35 17.59
C TYR A 62 4.11 -11.18 18.11
N ARG A 63 4.75 -10.04 18.40
CA ARG A 63 4.08 -8.82 18.89
C ARG A 63 3.06 -8.29 17.90
N TRP A 64 3.37 -8.35 16.59
CA TRP A 64 2.51 -7.86 15.53
C TRP A 64 1.22 -8.68 15.33
N MET A 65 1.15 -9.90 15.83
CA MET A 65 0.00 -10.77 15.61
C MET A 65 -1.31 -10.22 16.19
N LEU A 66 -1.27 -9.65 17.40
CA LEU A 66 -2.45 -9.04 18.02
C LEU A 66 -3.04 -7.91 17.17
N THR A 67 -2.19 -7.20 16.46
CA THR A 67 -2.60 -6.12 15.55
C THR A 67 -3.60 -6.59 14.51
N TYR A 68 -3.41 -7.78 13.95
CA TYR A 68 -4.30 -8.32 12.92
C TYR A 68 -5.70 -8.70 13.45
N LEU A 69 -5.86 -8.88 14.74
CA LEU A 69 -7.20 -9.08 15.32
C LEU A 69 -8.06 -7.81 15.28
N THR A 70 -7.44 -6.66 15.06
CA THR A 70 -8.14 -5.37 14.91
C THR A 70 -8.31 -4.93 13.43
N LEU A 71 -8.03 -5.82 12.48
CA LEU A 71 -8.15 -5.55 11.04
C LEU A 71 -9.55 -5.00 10.63
N PRO A 72 -10.68 -5.50 11.16
CA PRO A 72 -11.98 -4.91 10.86
C PRO A 72 -12.11 -3.43 11.26
N GLN A 73 -11.53 -3.03 12.38
CA GLN A 73 -11.52 -1.62 12.82
C GLN A 73 -10.64 -0.76 11.90
N PHE A 74 -9.52 -1.30 11.46
CA PHE A 74 -8.66 -0.62 10.49
C PHE A 74 -9.43 -0.34 9.19
N ILE A 75 -10.10 -1.34 8.63
CA ILE A 75 -10.90 -1.16 7.41
C ILE A 75 -12.03 -0.15 7.62
N ASP A 76 -12.66 -0.17 8.78
CA ASP A 76 -13.69 0.83 9.10
C ASP A 76 -13.14 2.26 9.04
N ARG A 77 -11.94 2.49 9.55
CA ARG A 77 -11.26 3.78 9.43
C ARG A 77 -10.97 4.17 7.97
N GLN A 78 -10.54 3.20 7.15
CA GLN A 78 -10.28 3.46 5.73
C GLN A 78 -11.54 3.90 4.97
N LEU A 79 -12.71 3.48 5.43
CA LEU A 79 -14.00 3.80 4.81
C LEU A 79 -14.69 5.02 5.44
N GLU A 80 -14.01 5.67 6.38
CA GLU A 80 -14.55 6.82 7.10
C GLU A 80 -14.94 7.95 6.14
N GLY A 81 -16.18 8.42 6.27
CA GLY A 81 -16.74 9.48 5.41
C GLY A 81 -17.21 9.03 4.02
N MET A 82 -16.82 7.85 3.55
CA MET A 82 -17.23 7.36 2.24
C MET A 82 -18.73 7.09 2.14
N ARG A 83 -19.29 7.25 0.94
CA ARG A 83 -20.71 7.12 0.64
C ARG A 83 -20.96 6.47 -0.72
N GLY A 84 -22.17 5.98 -0.92
CA GLY A 84 -22.65 5.53 -2.22
C GLY A 84 -21.75 4.52 -2.90
N VAL A 85 -21.25 4.85 -4.08
CA VAL A 85 -20.37 3.97 -4.88
C VAL A 85 -18.98 3.82 -4.25
N GLN A 86 -18.41 4.89 -3.70
CA GLN A 86 -17.15 4.88 -2.99
C GLN A 86 -17.16 3.85 -1.84
N LEU A 87 -18.17 3.93 -0.97
CA LEU A 87 -18.34 3.01 0.15
C LEU A 87 -18.45 1.55 -0.29
N LYS A 88 -19.24 1.29 -1.34
CA LYS A 88 -19.43 -0.07 -1.86
C LYS A 88 -18.18 -0.63 -2.50
N ALA A 89 -17.49 0.17 -3.30
CA ALA A 89 -16.24 -0.21 -3.92
C ALA A 89 -15.18 -0.49 -2.85
N GLY A 90 -15.04 0.39 -1.87
CA GLY A 90 -14.14 0.21 -0.74
C GLY A 90 -14.38 -1.11 0.01
N HIS A 91 -15.63 -1.42 0.35
CA HIS A 91 -15.95 -2.70 1.00
C HIS A 91 -15.57 -3.92 0.16
N ILE A 92 -15.82 -3.90 -1.16
CA ILE A 92 -15.49 -5.02 -2.04
C ILE A 92 -13.97 -5.22 -2.11
N LEU A 93 -13.21 -4.13 -2.27
CA LEU A 93 -11.75 -4.19 -2.40
C LEU A 93 -11.09 -4.58 -1.08
N TYR A 94 -11.55 -4.05 0.04
CA TYR A 94 -11.01 -4.39 1.35
C TYR A 94 -11.41 -5.79 1.83
N ASP A 95 -12.58 -6.32 1.45
CA ASP A 95 -12.97 -7.69 1.78
C ASP A 95 -11.99 -8.72 1.21
N ILE A 96 -11.53 -8.52 -0.03
CA ILE A 96 -10.55 -9.43 -0.63
C ILE A 96 -9.16 -9.27 -0.01
N ILE A 97 -8.76 -8.06 0.36
CA ILE A 97 -7.51 -7.82 1.10
C ILE A 97 -7.51 -8.59 2.42
N ILE A 98 -8.59 -8.50 3.20
CA ILE A 98 -8.72 -9.23 4.48
C ILE A 98 -8.56 -10.73 4.27
N LYS A 99 -9.28 -11.29 3.32
CA LYS A 99 -9.24 -12.75 3.04
C LYS A 99 -7.86 -13.22 2.64
N HIS A 100 -7.20 -12.49 1.76
CA HIS A 100 -5.86 -12.84 1.31
C HIS A 100 -4.82 -12.67 2.44
N THR A 101 -4.93 -11.61 3.25
CA THR A 101 -4.07 -11.42 4.43
C THR A 101 -4.22 -12.58 5.42
N ILE A 102 -5.45 -13.02 5.68
CA ILE A 102 -5.71 -14.18 6.54
C ILE A 102 -5.03 -15.45 5.99
N ASP A 103 -5.11 -15.69 4.69
CA ASP A 103 -4.47 -16.85 4.06
C ASP A 103 -2.95 -16.80 4.26
N ILE A 104 -2.30 -15.67 3.99
CA ILE A 104 -0.84 -15.51 4.19
C ILE A 104 -0.44 -15.72 5.65
N ILE A 105 -1.18 -15.16 6.61
CA ILE A 105 -0.91 -15.36 8.05
C ILE A 105 -1.08 -16.83 8.42
N ALA A 106 -2.11 -17.50 7.92
CA ALA A 106 -2.33 -18.92 8.17
C ALA A 106 -1.20 -19.79 7.62
N ASP A 107 -0.75 -19.53 6.40
CA ASP A 107 0.39 -20.23 5.79
C ASP A 107 1.69 -19.99 6.57
N THR A 108 1.94 -18.74 6.96
CA THR A 108 3.09 -18.36 7.81
C THR A 108 3.10 -19.14 9.12
N PHE A 109 1.97 -19.22 9.82
CA PHE A 109 1.89 -19.92 11.10
C PHE A 109 1.98 -21.43 10.97
N ASN A 110 1.34 -22.00 9.95
CA ASN A 110 1.43 -23.43 9.70
C ASN A 110 2.87 -23.85 9.42
N ALA A 111 3.63 -23.02 8.73
CA ALA A 111 5.03 -23.28 8.42
C ALA A 111 5.96 -23.10 9.63
N ASP A 112 5.91 -21.93 10.28
CA ASP A 112 6.83 -21.59 11.38
C ASP A 112 6.53 -22.38 12.67
N LEU A 113 5.27 -22.49 13.04
CA LEU A 113 4.88 -23.12 14.30
C LEU A 113 4.69 -24.64 14.20
N ASN A 114 4.76 -25.18 12.99
CA ASN A 114 4.65 -26.63 12.71
C ASN A 114 3.45 -27.29 13.44
N ILE A 115 2.29 -26.63 13.40
CA ILE A 115 1.13 -27.02 14.20
C ILE A 115 0.15 -27.89 13.42
N GLY A 116 0.19 -27.81 12.08
CA GLY A 116 -0.68 -28.59 11.19
C GLY A 116 -0.19 -30.00 10.89
N GLY A 117 0.96 -30.41 11.41
CA GLY A 117 1.54 -31.74 11.18
C GLY A 117 2.32 -31.89 9.87
N ASP A 118 2.31 -30.91 8.98
CA ASP A 118 3.11 -30.95 7.75
C ASP A 118 4.46 -30.24 7.95
N LYS A 119 5.45 -31.02 8.37
CA LYS A 119 6.82 -30.54 8.51
C LYS A 119 7.48 -30.12 7.19
N SER A 120 6.92 -30.57 6.06
CA SER A 120 7.44 -30.26 4.73
C SER A 120 7.03 -28.86 4.25
N LEU A 121 6.13 -28.17 4.94
CA LEU A 121 5.64 -26.86 4.51
C LEU A 121 6.77 -25.82 4.45
N ALA A 122 7.67 -25.82 5.44
CA ALA A 122 8.84 -24.93 5.43
C ALA A 122 9.78 -25.20 4.25
N ASP A 123 9.82 -26.46 3.75
CA ASP A 123 10.60 -26.84 2.60
C ASP A 123 10.06 -26.29 1.27
N ARG A 124 8.83 -25.78 1.25
CA ARG A 124 8.18 -25.19 0.10
C ARG A 124 8.11 -23.66 0.14
N ILE A 125 8.70 -23.04 1.16
CA ILE A 125 8.64 -21.60 1.32
C ILE A 125 9.86 -20.93 0.71
N VAL A 126 9.58 -19.87 -0.07
CA VAL A 126 10.52 -18.87 -0.53
C VAL A 126 10.15 -17.54 0.13
N CYS A 127 11.06 -17.00 0.92
CA CYS A 127 10.90 -15.67 1.48
C CYS A 127 11.34 -14.61 0.47
N PHE A 128 10.66 -13.48 0.43
CA PHE A 128 11.06 -12.37 -0.42
C PHE A 128 10.83 -11.02 0.25
N ASP A 129 11.65 -10.09 -0.17
CA ASP A 129 11.63 -8.72 0.25
C ASP A 129 10.52 -7.93 -0.46
N GLU A 130 10.19 -6.79 0.09
CA GLU A 130 9.32 -5.83 -0.56
C GLU A 130 9.88 -5.40 -1.92
N LEU A 131 8.98 -5.14 -2.87
CA LEU A 131 9.34 -4.70 -4.23
C LEU A 131 10.08 -5.72 -5.12
N VAL A 132 10.26 -6.95 -4.67
CA VAL A 132 10.60 -8.05 -5.58
C VAL A 132 9.41 -8.32 -6.51
N PRO A 133 9.63 -8.63 -7.81
CA PRO A 133 8.53 -9.01 -8.69
C PRO A 133 7.94 -10.36 -8.27
N THR A 134 6.92 -10.26 -7.42
CA THR A 134 6.25 -11.42 -6.79
C THR A 134 5.55 -12.32 -7.81
N GLU A 135 5.32 -11.81 -9.01
CA GLU A 135 4.79 -12.54 -10.15
C GLU A 135 5.60 -13.81 -10.46
N LEU A 136 6.92 -13.78 -10.24
CA LEU A 136 7.79 -14.94 -10.46
C LEU A 136 7.36 -16.18 -9.66
N MET A 137 6.79 -15.98 -8.47
CA MET A 137 6.35 -17.10 -7.63
C MET A 137 5.21 -17.91 -8.27
N ALA A 138 4.45 -17.32 -9.18
CA ALA A 138 3.39 -18.02 -9.89
C ALA A 138 3.91 -19.09 -10.87
N GLY A 139 5.17 -19.00 -11.29
CA GLY A 139 5.86 -20.04 -12.05
C GLY A 139 6.32 -21.25 -11.20
N PHE A 140 6.12 -21.19 -9.87
CA PHE A 140 6.44 -22.27 -8.95
C PHE A 140 5.18 -22.72 -8.18
N PRO A 141 4.24 -23.42 -8.82
CA PRO A 141 2.92 -23.70 -8.24
C PRO A 141 2.94 -24.54 -6.96
N ASN A 142 4.03 -25.25 -6.69
CA ASN A 142 4.21 -26.06 -5.47
C ASN A 142 4.91 -25.28 -4.34
N LEU A 143 5.42 -24.06 -4.61
CA LEU A 143 6.07 -23.23 -3.62
C LEU A 143 5.10 -22.19 -3.07
N ILE A 144 5.42 -21.67 -1.91
CA ILE A 144 4.68 -20.60 -1.22
C ILE A 144 5.63 -19.41 -1.06
N GLY A 145 5.28 -18.29 -1.66
CA GLY A 145 5.99 -17.03 -1.48
C GLY A 145 5.52 -16.30 -0.24
N ILE A 146 6.42 -15.92 0.65
CA ILE A 146 6.08 -15.14 1.85
C ILE A 146 6.83 -13.81 1.84
N PRO A 147 6.10 -12.68 1.78
CA PRO A 147 6.69 -11.35 1.88
C PRO A 147 7.06 -11.05 3.33
N VAL A 148 8.33 -11.09 3.59
CA VAL A 148 8.85 -11.05 4.96
C VAL A 148 8.63 -9.72 5.68
N GLN A 149 8.58 -8.62 4.96
CA GLN A 149 8.42 -7.27 5.53
C GLN A 149 6.95 -6.89 5.68
N THR A 150 6.15 -7.27 4.70
CA THR A 150 4.79 -6.76 4.55
C THR A 150 3.90 -7.14 5.73
N ILE A 151 3.96 -8.38 6.20
CA ILE A 151 3.10 -8.85 7.29
C ILE A 151 3.54 -8.33 8.66
N PRO A 152 4.81 -8.48 9.10
CA PRO A 152 5.19 -8.09 10.45
C PRO A 152 5.26 -6.59 10.67
N ILE A 153 5.51 -5.79 9.63
CA ILE A 153 5.70 -4.35 9.83
C ILE A 153 4.88 -3.47 8.89
N PHE A 154 4.92 -3.64 7.56
CA PHE A 154 4.30 -2.70 6.66
C PHE A 154 2.78 -2.60 6.87
N LEU A 155 2.04 -3.71 6.75
CA LEU A 155 0.59 -3.73 7.02
C LEU A 155 0.28 -3.54 8.51
N ALA A 156 1.07 -4.16 9.39
CA ALA A 156 0.85 -4.05 10.82
C ALA A 156 0.98 -2.62 11.33
N SER A 157 1.88 -1.81 10.78
CA SER A 157 2.03 -0.40 11.13
C SER A 157 0.84 0.47 10.73
N MET A 158 0.19 0.13 9.61
CA MET A 158 -1.03 0.82 9.20
C MET A 158 -2.20 0.54 10.14
N ILE A 159 -2.25 -0.67 10.69
CA ILE A 159 -3.30 -1.08 11.62
C ILE A 159 -3.02 -0.52 13.02
N ASN A 160 -1.77 -0.62 13.49
CA ASN A 160 -1.35 -0.22 14.83
C ASN A 160 -0.11 0.69 14.79
N GLN A 161 -0.33 1.97 14.98
CA GLN A 161 0.73 3.00 14.97
C GLN A 161 1.74 2.91 16.13
N GLN A 162 1.46 2.10 17.17
CA GLN A 162 2.37 1.92 18.31
C GLN A 162 3.42 0.84 18.06
N LEU A 163 3.28 0.08 17.00
CA LEU A 163 4.17 -1.04 16.71
C LEU A 163 5.54 -0.59 16.12
N PRO A 164 5.61 0.28 15.10
CA PRO A 164 6.88 0.69 14.50
C PRO A 164 7.89 1.29 15.48
N PRO A 165 7.50 2.16 16.43
CA PRO A 165 8.44 2.71 17.42
C PRO A 165 9.26 1.67 18.17
N VAL A 166 8.69 0.51 18.45
CA VAL A 166 9.40 -0.59 19.16
C VAL A 166 10.58 -1.11 18.33
N TYR A 167 10.37 -1.27 17.02
CA TYR A 167 11.39 -1.79 16.12
C TYR A 167 12.40 -0.73 15.71
N LEU A 168 11.96 0.53 15.59
CA LEU A 168 12.85 1.65 15.33
C LEU A 168 13.81 1.85 16.51
N ASP A 169 13.31 1.87 17.73
CA ASP A 169 14.14 1.97 18.93
C ASP A 169 15.14 0.79 19.03
N ALA A 170 14.70 -0.42 18.66
CA ALA A 170 15.58 -1.58 18.66
C ALA A 170 16.75 -1.43 17.68
N ILE A 171 16.48 -1.03 16.43
CA ILE A 171 17.52 -0.93 15.41
C ILE A 171 18.45 0.27 15.62
N GLU A 172 17.96 1.37 16.15
CA GLU A 172 18.79 2.51 16.55
C GLU A 172 19.79 2.12 17.65
N ASN A 173 19.38 1.28 18.60
CA ASN A 173 20.28 0.71 19.60
C ASN A 173 21.38 -0.19 18.98
N PHE A 174 21.16 -0.75 17.81
CA PHE A 174 22.20 -1.44 17.02
C PHE A 174 23.12 -0.49 16.25
N GLY A 175 22.84 0.80 16.23
CA GLY A 175 23.68 1.84 15.62
C GLY A 175 23.22 2.27 14.23
N VAL A 176 22.02 1.92 13.78
CA VAL A 176 21.42 2.48 12.55
C VAL A 176 20.99 3.91 12.84
N PRO A 177 21.43 4.89 12.02
CA PRO A 177 21.06 6.29 12.25
C PRO A 177 19.55 6.53 12.08
N ALA A 178 18.99 7.42 12.90
CA ALA A 178 17.57 7.80 12.84
C ALA A 178 17.18 8.57 11.56
N ASP A 179 18.16 9.03 10.78
CA ASP A 179 17.95 9.72 9.50
C ASP A 179 17.90 8.78 8.27
N VAL A 180 17.83 7.47 8.50
CA VAL A 180 17.52 6.46 7.48
C VAL A 180 16.01 6.29 7.39
N CYS A 181 15.49 5.99 6.21
CA CYS A 181 14.07 5.74 6.01
C CYS A 181 13.51 4.77 7.06
N PRO A 182 12.43 5.11 7.77
CA PRO A 182 11.93 4.31 8.89
C PRO A 182 11.34 2.96 8.48
N LEU A 183 10.91 2.78 7.22
CA LEU A 183 10.39 1.49 6.76
C LEU A 183 11.48 0.41 6.77
N PRO A 184 12.57 0.51 6.00
CA PRO A 184 13.66 -0.48 6.06
C PRO A 184 14.30 -0.56 7.46
N SER A 185 14.34 0.53 8.22
CA SER A 185 14.84 0.51 9.60
C SER A 185 13.95 -0.33 10.51
N ALA A 186 12.64 -0.17 10.45
CA ALA A 186 11.70 -0.97 11.24
C ALA A 186 11.74 -2.46 10.86
N GLU A 187 11.90 -2.78 9.57
CA GLU A 187 12.08 -4.16 9.10
C GLU A 187 13.33 -4.81 9.69
N ALA A 188 14.46 -4.10 9.65
CA ALA A 188 15.67 -4.55 10.31
C ALA A 188 15.46 -4.71 11.83
N GLY A 189 14.68 -3.83 12.44
CA GLY A 189 14.29 -3.92 13.85
C GLY A 189 13.45 -5.15 14.18
N VAL A 190 12.52 -5.55 13.31
CA VAL A 190 11.76 -6.81 13.47
C VAL A 190 12.71 -8.01 13.51
N ALA A 191 13.71 -8.03 12.62
CA ALA A 191 14.71 -9.08 12.60
C ALA A 191 15.59 -9.05 13.85
N ALA A 192 16.02 -7.87 14.31
CA ALA A 192 16.83 -7.69 15.52
C ALA A 192 16.12 -8.17 16.79
N GLU A 193 14.81 -7.91 16.89
CA GLU A 193 13.97 -8.36 18.02
C GLU A 193 13.58 -9.85 17.93
N GLY A 194 13.90 -10.53 16.82
CA GLY A 194 13.52 -11.91 16.59
C GLY A 194 12.00 -12.10 16.43
N ASP A 195 11.27 -11.04 16.11
CA ASP A 195 9.82 -11.07 15.87
C ASP A 195 9.49 -11.49 14.44
N PHE A 196 10.49 -12.02 13.74
CA PHE A 196 10.35 -12.46 12.36
C PHE A 196 10.24 -13.99 12.28
N PRO A 197 9.31 -14.54 11.49
CA PRO A 197 9.30 -15.96 11.18
C PRO A 197 10.43 -16.27 10.18
N ILE A 198 11.54 -16.80 10.69
CA ILE A 198 12.70 -17.19 9.89
C ILE A 198 12.55 -18.66 9.51
N PHE A 199 12.06 -18.92 8.33
CA PHE A 199 11.92 -20.27 7.78
C PHE A 199 11.88 -20.21 6.26
N GLY A 200 12.11 -21.34 5.60
CA GLY A 200 12.10 -21.43 4.15
C GLY A 200 13.42 -21.93 3.58
N LYS A 201 13.45 -22.08 2.27
CA LYS A 201 14.61 -22.59 1.53
C LYS A 201 15.60 -21.51 1.13
N CYS A 202 15.07 -20.35 0.74
CA CYS A 202 15.89 -19.23 0.30
C CYS A 202 15.15 -17.92 0.49
N PHE A 203 15.89 -16.82 0.32
CA PHE A 203 15.41 -15.47 0.41
C PHE A 203 15.75 -14.70 -0.87
N ILE A 204 14.76 -14.02 -1.42
CA ILE A 204 14.93 -13.13 -2.56
C ILE A 204 14.81 -11.70 -2.08
N ALA A 205 15.91 -10.98 -2.16
CA ALA A 205 15.98 -9.56 -1.83
C ALA A 205 16.11 -8.72 -3.10
N CYS A 206 16.00 -7.42 -2.96
CA CYS A 206 16.30 -6.50 -4.06
C CYS A 206 17.04 -5.25 -3.57
N ASN A 207 17.74 -4.59 -4.49
CA ASN A 207 18.43 -3.34 -4.21
C ASN A 207 17.51 -2.10 -4.34
N MET A 208 16.21 -2.30 -4.16
CA MET A 208 15.16 -1.32 -4.46
C MET A 208 14.28 -1.07 -3.23
N PRO A 209 13.63 0.07 -3.12
CA PRO A 209 13.66 1.22 -4.04
C PRO A 209 14.87 2.13 -3.86
N CYS A 210 15.61 2.06 -2.76
CA CYS A 210 16.68 2.99 -2.41
C CYS A 210 17.80 2.33 -1.60
N ASP A 211 18.76 3.11 -1.17
CA ASP A 211 19.90 2.63 -0.38
C ASP A 211 19.51 2.10 1.00
N GLY A 212 18.38 2.56 1.55
CA GLY A 212 17.79 2.01 2.78
C GLY A 212 17.46 0.52 2.67
N SER A 213 16.93 0.07 1.52
CA SER A 213 16.62 -1.34 1.27
C SER A 213 17.87 -2.21 1.24
N ILE A 214 18.98 -1.69 0.69
CA ILE A 214 20.26 -2.42 0.68
C ILE A 214 20.76 -2.65 2.12
N MET A 215 20.61 -1.65 2.98
CA MET A 215 20.94 -1.78 4.40
C MET A 215 20.12 -2.88 5.07
N THR A 216 18.80 -2.86 4.85
CA THR A 216 17.89 -3.87 5.40
C THR A 216 18.25 -5.27 4.92
N THR A 217 18.46 -5.45 3.60
CA THR A 217 18.88 -6.74 3.03
C THR A 217 20.15 -7.27 3.68
N SER A 218 21.16 -6.42 3.83
CA SER A 218 22.44 -6.81 4.46
C SER A 218 22.26 -7.20 5.94
N PHE A 219 21.33 -6.53 6.63
CA PHE A 219 21.00 -6.82 8.02
C PHE A 219 20.24 -8.15 8.13
N GLN A 220 19.24 -8.36 7.29
CA GLN A 220 18.43 -9.57 7.25
C GLN A 220 19.24 -10.80 6.90
N ASP A 221 20.15 -10.74 5.93
CA ASP A 221 21.06 -11.84 5.56
C ASP A 221 21.84 -12.36 6.77
N ARG A 222 22.32 -11.44 7.61
CA ARG A 222 23.02 -11.79 8.86
C ARG A 222 22.15 -12.57 9.85
N TYR A 223 20.85 -12.27 9.95
CA TYR A 223 19.94 -12.87 10.90
C TYR A 223 19.25 -14.11 10.35
N PHE A 224 18.81 -14.08 9.09
CA PHE A 224 18.04 -15.16 8.51
C PHE A 224 18.88 -16.39 8.17
N LYS A 225 20.14 -16.18 7.78
CA LYS A 225 21.07 -17.27 7.39
C LYS A 225 20.48 -18.21 6.34
N LEU A 226 19.63 -17.70 5.49
CA LEU A 226 19.11 -18.38 4.31
C LEU A 226 20.00 -18.07 3.12
N PRO A 227 20.11 -18.98 2.15
CA PRO A 227 20.67 -18.64 0.85
C PRO A 227 19.93 -17.43 0.28
N THR A 228 20.63 -16.36 -0.10
CA THR A 228 20.01 -15.10 -0.50
C THR A 228 20.41 -14.72 -1.92
N TYR A 229 19.45 -14.40 -2.76
CA TYR A 229 19.63 -13.76 -4.05
C TYR A 229 19.22 -12.31 -3.96
N CYS A 230 20.11 -11.39 -4.29
CA CYS A 230 19.78 -9.96 -4.34
C CYS A 230 19.56 -9.52 -5.79
N LEU A 231 18.32 -9.33 -6.15
CA LEU A 231 17.91 -8.90 -7.49
C LEU A 231 18.38 -7.48 -7.75
N GLY A 232 19.33 -7.33 -8.68
CA GLY A 232 19.86 -6.04 -9.10
C GLY A 232 19.05 -5.48 -10.26
N VAL A 233 18.35 -4.36 -10.06
CA VAL A 233 17.63 -3.71 -11.15
C VAL A 233 18.33 -2.43 -11.53
N PRO A 234 18.79 -2.32 -12.79
CA PRO A 234 19.42 -1.10 -13.27
C PRO A 234 18.40 0.02 -13.42
N LEU A 235 18.89 1.23 -13.30
CA LEU A 235 18.13 2.40 -13.70
C LEU A 235 17.83 2.34 -15.19
N ARG A 236 16.59 2.69 -15.50
CA ARG A 236 16.17 2.85 -16.87
C ARG A 236 15.78 4.29 -17.17
N TYR A 237 16.47 4.88 -18.12
CA TYR A 237 16.09 6.15 -18.69
C TYR A 237 15.37 5.91 -20.02
N ASN A 238 14.12 6.35 -20.12
CA ASN A 238 13.32 6.21 -21.35
C ASN A 238 13.27 4.76 -21.87
N ASP A 239 13.64 4.55 -23.13
CA ASP A 239 13.61 3.24 -23.80
C ASP A 239 15.01 2.59 -23.83
N ASP A 240 15.73 2.62 -22.72
CA ASP A 240 17.04 1.98 -22.60
C ASP A 240 16.88 0.44 -22.69
N VAL A 241 17.26 -0.09 -23.84
CA VAL A 241 17.13 -1.51 -24.18
C VAL A 241 18.12 -2.35 -23.37
N ASP A 242 19.35 -1.87 -23.20
CA ASP A 242 20.41 -2.61 -22.50
C ASP A 242 20.02 -2.80 -21.01
N ALA A 243 19.47 -1.75 -20.38
CA ALA A 243 18.98 -1.85 -19.01
C ALA A 243 17.80 -2.83 -18.89
N GLN A 244 16.97 -2.95 -19.93
CA GLN A 244 15.88 -3.91 -19.94
C GLN A 244 16.40 -5.35 -20.11
N GLU A 245 17.33 -5.57 -21.00
CA GLU A 245 17.96 -6.88 -21.20
C GLU A 245 18.68 -7.36 -19.94
N TYR A 246 19.42 -6.48 -19.29
CA TYR A 246 20.04 -6.77 -18.00
C TYR A 246 19.00 -7.18 -16.94
N ALA A 247 17.88 -6.45 -16.84
CA ALA A 247 16.82 -6.81 -15.90
C ALA A 247 16.17 -8.17 -16.20
N VAL A 248 16.07 -8.55 -17.47
CA VAL A 248 15.61 -9.90 -17.88
C VAL A 248 16.58 -10.98 -17.42
N GLU A 249 17.88 -10.77 -17.58
CA GLU A 249 18.90 -11.72 -17.13
C GLU A 249 18.91 -11.88 -15.59
N GLU A 250 18.71 -10.77 -14.85
CA GLU A 250 18.55 -10.84 -13.40
C GLU A 250 17.33 -11.67 -12.98
N LEU A 251 16.19 -11.55 -13.70
CA LEU A 251 15.01 -12.38 -13.45
C LEU A 251 15.29 -13.87 -13.76
N ARG A 252 16.04 -14.17 -14.81
CA ARG A 252 16.48 -15.55 -15.12
C ARG A 252 17.35 -16.11 -14.01
N GLY A 253 18.35 -15.36 -13.56
CA GLY A 253 19.22 -15.75 -12.46
C GLY A 253 18.42 -15.99 -11.17
N CYS A 254 17.40 -15.18 -10.91
CA CYS A 254 16.50 -15.38 -9.78
C CYS A 254 15.70 -16.70 -9.89
N ILE A 255 15.17 -17.01 -11.07
CA ILE A 255 14.46 -18.28 -11.33
C ILE A 255 15.42 -19.47 -11.11
N GLU A 256 16.61 -19.43 -11.70
CA GLU A 256 17.62 -20.49 -11.56
C GLU A 256 18.04 -20.69 -10.10
N PHE A 257 18.20 -19.60 -9.36
CA PHE A 257 18.51 -19.64 -7.92
C PHE A 257 17.39 -20.33 -7.11
N ILE A 258 16.13 -20.01 -7.38
CA ILE A 258 14.98 -20.66 -6.70
C ILE A 258 14.96 -22.14 -7.06
N GLU A 259 15.13 -22.50 -8.33
CA GLU A 259 15.21 -23.90 -8.78
C GLU A 259 16.31 -24.69 -8.07
N GLU A 260 17.51 -24.10 -7.95
CA GLU A 260 18.66 -24.74 -7.30
C GLU A 260 18.39 -25.03 -5.81
N HIS A 261 17.80 -24.08 -5.08
CA HIS A 261 17.63 -24.20 -3.64
C HIS A 261 16.36 -24.94 -3.21
N THR A 262 15.34 -24.99 -4.07
CA THR A 262 14.07 -25.67 -3.77
C THR A 262 13.95 -27.05 -4.43
N GLY A 263 14.63 -27.26 -5.55
CA GLY A 263 14.50 -28.45 -6.39
C GLY A 263 13.26 -28.42 -7.31
N GLU A 264 12.41 -27.41 -7.21
CA GLU A 264 11.26 -27.22 -8.09
C GLU A 264 11.69 -26.61 -9.42
N LYS A 265 10.99 -26.96 -10.51
CA LYS A 265 11.25 -26.36 -11.82
C LYS A 265 10.20 -25.31 -12.15
N PHE A 266 10.66 -24.25 -12.82
CA PHE A 266 9.78 -23.17 -13.24
C PHE A 266 8.81 -23.63 -14.33
N ASP A 267 7.53 -23.45 -14.08
CA ASP A 267 6.43 -23.78 -14.98
C ASP A 267 5.98 -22.53 -15.76
N TRP A 268 6.40 -22.46 -17.02
CA TRP A 268 6.10 -21.35 -17.91
C TRP A 268 4.60 -21.24 -18.25
N ASP A 269 3.87 -22.34 -18.30
CA ASP A 269 2.44 -22.33 -18.58
C ASP A 269 1.66 -21.82 -17.36
N ALA A 270 2.04 -22.23 -16.16
CA ALA A 270 1.49 -21.68 -14.92
C ALA A 270 1.77 -20.17 -14.80
N PHE A 271 2.98 -19.75 -15.14
CA PHE A 271 3.38 -18.36 -15.15
C PHE A 271 2.58 -17.52 -16.17
N ALA A 272 2.41 -18.02 -17.40
CA ALA A 272 1.60 -17.36 -18.42
C ALA A 272 0.15 -17.14 -17.95
N ASN A 273 -0.47 -18.18 -17.38
CA ASN A 273 -1.83 -18.10 -16.84
C ASN A 273 -1.97 -17.07 -15.72
N ALA A 274 -0.98 -16.99 -14.84
CA ALA A 274 -0.97 -15.99 -13.78
C ALA A 274 -0.78 -14.56 -14.32
N LEU A 275 0.07 -14.39 -15.33
CA LEU A 275 0.27 -13.08 -15.96
C LEU A 275 -0.98 -12.61 -16.73
N GLU A 276 -1.79 -13.50 -17.27
CA GLU A 276 -3.10 -13.11 -17.83
C GLU A 276 -4.03 -12.58 -16.73
N SER A 277 -4.06 -13.22 -15.55
CA SER A 277 -4.79 -12.70 -14.40
C SER A 277 -4.27 -11.33 -13.95
N TYR A 278 -2.94 -11.15 -13.93
CA TYR A 278 -2.31 -9.86 -13.68
C TYR A 278 -2.71 -8.80 -14.72
N ASN A 279 -2.74 -9.16 -16.00
CA ASN A 279 -3.21 -8.28 -17.07
C ASN A 279 -4.65 -7.83 -16.85
N ASP A 280 -5.53 -8.71 -16.35
CA ASP A 280 -6.93 -8.33 -16.05
C ASP A 280 -7.00 -7.30 -14.91
N VAL A 281 -6.20 -7.45 -13.85
CA VAL A 281 -6.07 -6.43 -12.79
C VAL A 281 -5.53 -5.11 -13.36
N THR A 282 -4.54 -5.18 -14.24
CA THR A 282 -4.00 -3.98 -14.91
C THR A 282 -5.07 -3.28 -15.76
N ARG A 283 -5.88 -4.02 -16.52
CA ARG A 283 -7.00 -3.45 -17.29
C ARG A 283 -8.03 -2.78 -16.40
N PHE A 284 -8.32 -3.33 -15.21
CA PHE A 284 -9.19 -2.68 -14.23
C PHE A 284 -8.64 -1.32 -13.80
N HIS A 285 -7.36 -1.24 -13.46
CA HIS A 285 -6.73 0.02 -13.10
C HIS A 285 -6.72 1.02 -14.25
N LEU A 286 -6.46 0.58 -15.48
CA LEU A 286 -6.53 1.44 -16.65
C LEU A 286 -7.93 2.04 -16.86
N ASP A 287 -8.98 1.25 -16.69
CA ASP A 287 -10.38 1.73 -16.75
C ASP A 287 -10.68 2.75 -15.64
N LEU A 288 -10.21 2.49 -14.41
CA LEU A 288 -10.35 3.41 -13.29
C LEU A 288 -9.62 4.73 -13.58
N TRP A 289 -8.40 4.67 -14.12
CA TRP A 289 -7.63 5.86 -14.44
C TRP A 289 -8.27 6.68 -15.57
N GLN A 290 -8.85 6.03 -16.58
CA GLN A 290 -9.60 6.73 -17.63
C GLN A 290 -10.78 7.53 -17.06
N ILE A 291 -11.53 6.94 -16.14
CA ILE A 291 -12.63 7.63 -15.45
C ILE A 291 -12.11 8.79 -14.58
N ASN A 292 -11.01 8.60 -13.87
CA ASN A 292 -10.48 9.61 -12.95
C ASN A 292 -9.80 10.79 -13.66
N ARG A 293 -9.46 10.67 -14.93
CA ARG A 293 -9.02 11.79 -15.78
C ARG A 293 -10.16 12.77 -16.09
N THR A 294 -11.41 12.35 -16.00
CA THR A 294 -12.59 13.16 -16.34
C THR A 294 -13.04 14.07 -15.19
N ASP A 295 -14.07 14.89 -15.45
CA ASP A 295 -14.70 15.74 -14.45
C ASP A 295 -15.63 14.95 -13.49
N HIS A 296 -15.78 13.65 -13.72
CA HIS A 296 -16.62 12.77 -12.89
C HIS A 296 -15.84 11.55 -12.38
N PRO A 297 -14.74 11.76 -11.64
CA PRO A 297 -13.93 10.67 -11.12
C PRO A 297 -14.76 9.74 -10.22
N GLN A 298 -14.32 8.49 -10.12
CA GLN A 298 -14.97 7.47 -9.29
C GLN A 298 -13.90 6.65 -8.56
N VAL A 299 -14.22 6.17 -7.38
CA VAL A 299 -13.29 5.37 -6.55
C VAL A 299 -11.95 6.12 -6.36
N THR A 300 -12.04 7.21 -5.63
CA THR A 300 -10.95 8.17 -5.36
C THR A 300 -10.39 7.99 -3.93
N GLY A 301 -9.38 8.79 -3.58
CA GLY A 301 -8.80 8.82 -2.23
C GLY A 301 -7.90 7.64 -1.90
N GLY A 302 -7.88 7.23 -0.65
CA GLY A 302 -6.96 6.20 -0.14
C GLY A 302 -7.28 4.76 -0.57
N THR A 303 -8.52 4.47 -1.02
CA THR A 303 -8.91 3.09 -1.40
C THR A 303 -8.14 2.54 -2.59
N PRO A 304 -8.01 3.24 -3.74
CA PRO A 304 -7.22 2.74 -4.87
C PRO A 304 -5.75 2.58 -4.49
N TRP A 305 -5.21 3.52 -3.71
CA TRP A 305 -3.83 3.46 -3.23
C TRP A 305 -3.57 2.17 -2.44
N LEU A 306 -4.31 1.93 -1.36
CA LEU A 306 -4.08 0.75 -0.51
C LEU A 306 -4.33 -0.57 -1.28
N TYR A 307 -5.34 -0.59 -2.13
CA TYR A 307 -5.64 -1.77 -2.95
C TYR A 307 -4.51 -2.08 -3.94
N ARG A 308 -3.98 -1.07 -4.63
CA ARG A 308 -2.90 -1.25 -5.60
C ARG A 308 -1.60 -1.64 -4.91
N MET A 309 -1.25 -0.97 -3.82
CA MET A 309 -0.10 -1.33 -3.00
C MET A 309 -0.17 -2.79 -2.58
N TYR A 310 -1.32 -3.21 -2.06
CA TYR A 310 -1.55 -4.57 -1.64
C TYR A 310 -1.39 -5.56 -2.79
N THR A 311 -2.00 -5.32 -3.93
CA THR A 311 -1.90 -6.22 -5.09
C THR A 311 -0.50 -6.29 -5.66
N TYR A 312 0.25 -5.22 -5.59
CA TYR A 312 1.62 -5.15 -6.08
C TYR A 312 2.62 -5.87 -5.17
N HIS A 313 2.51 -5.68 -3.86
CA HIS A 313 3.47 -6.24 -2.90
C HIS A 313 3.15 -7.67 -2.46
N LEU A 314 1.92 -8.13 -2.58
CA LEU A 314 1.46 -9.38 -1.99
C LEU A 314 0.89 -10.38 -3.00
N GLN A 315 1.27 -10.31 -4.27
CA GLN A 315 0.81 -11.23 -5.32
C GLN A 315 -0.71 -11.23 -5.57
N GLY A 316 -1.43 -10.26 -4.99
CA GLY A 316 -2.89 -10.19 -5.13
C GLY A 316 -3.36 -10.13 -6.58
N GLY A 317 -2.56 -9.51 -7.45
CA GLY A 317 -2.86 -9.40 -8.87
C GLY A 317 -2.92 -10.73 -9.64
N MET A 318 -2.41 -11.82 -9.07
CA MET A 318 -2.41 -13.17 -9.67
C MET A 318 -3.49 -14.10 -9.09
N ASP A 319 -4.21 -13.66 -8.07
CA ASP A 319 -5.30 -14.41 -7.47
C ASP A 319 -6.63 -14.04 -8.14
N GLN A 320 -7.28 -15.00 -8.78
CA GLN A 320 -8.57 -14.80 -9.46
C GLN A 320 -9.70 -14.23 -8.58
N ARG A 321 -9.55 -14.28 -7.26
CA ARG A 321 -10.50 -13.64 -6.34
C ARG A 321 -10.45 -12.12 -6.48
N PHE A 322 -9.27 -11.55 -6.76
CA PHE A 322 -9.11 -10.13 -7.05
C PHE A 322 -9.78 -9.74 -8.36
N ASN A 323 -9.60 -10.52 -9.44
CA ASN A 323 -10.28 -10.28 -10.72
C ASN A 323 -11.81 -10.21 -10.57
N LYS A 324 -12.39 -11.07 -9.71
CA LYS A 324 -13.82 -11.04 -9.40
C LYS A 324 -14.24 -9.79 -8.60
N ALA A 325 -13.40 -9.30 -7.72
CA ALA A 325 -13.64 -8.06 -6.99
C ALA A 325 -13.56 -6.86 -7.95
N ASP A 326 -12.52 -6.81 -8.77
CA ASP A 326 -12.29 -5.77 -9.78
C ASP A 326 -13.46 -5.65 -10.75
N GLU A 327 -13.97 -6.76 -11.26
CA GLU A 327 -15.10 -6.77 -12.18
C GLU A 327 -16.38 -6.20 -11.52
N LYS A 328 -16.61 -6.48 -10.22
CA LYS A 328 -17.72 -5.89 -9.48
C LYS A 328 -17.55 -4.38 -9.31
N VAL A 329 -16.35 -3.92 -8.98
CA VAL A 329 -16.06 -2.49 -8.82
C VAL A 329 -16.12 -1.78 -10.17
N ARG A 330 -15.58 -2.39 -11.24
CA ARG A 330 -15.67 -1.87 -12.61
C ARG A 330 -17.13 -1.59 -13.00
N LYS A 331 -18.04 -2.52 -12.76
CA LYS A 331 -19.47 -2.33 -13.03
C LYS A 331 -20.09 -1.20 -12.22
N LEU A 332 -19.69 -1.06 -10.96
CA LEU A 332 -20.17 0.01 -10.09
C LEU A 332 -19.70 1.39 -10.56
N MET A 333 -18.40 1.53 -10.81
CA MET A 333 -17.79 2.81 -11.20
C MET A 333 -18.24 3.25 -12.60
N THR A 334 -18.32 2.33 -13.58
CA THR A 334 -18.78 2.64 -14.93
C THR A 334 -20.24 3.15 -14.89
N LYS A 335 -21.12 2.46 -14.17
CA LYS A 335 -22.50 2.89 -14.01
C LYS A 335 -22.64 4.23 -13.28
N ALA A 336 -21.76 4.50 -12.32
CA ALA A 336 -21.74 5.77 -11.62
C ALA A 336 -21.26 6.90 -12.55
N TYR A 337 -20.23 6.65 -13.31
CA TYR A 337 -19.69 7.57 -14.30
C TYR A 337 -20.71 7.92 -15.40
N GLU A 338 -21.35 6.92 -16.02
CA GLU A 338 -22.41 7.11 -16.99
C GLU A 338 -23.57 7.98 -16.48
N LYS A 339 -23.90 7.85 -15.20
CA LYS A 339 -24.91 8.64 -14.52
C LYS A 339 -24.40 9.97 -13.97
N ARG A 340 -23.13 10.29 -14.17
CA ARG A 340 -22.46 11.47 -13.64
C ARG A 340 -22.68 11.64 -12.13
N LEU A 341 -22.62 10.54 -11.38
CA LEU A 341 -22.76 10.59 -9.93
C LEU A 341 -21.50 11.22 -9.32
N PRO A 342 -21.64 12.08 -8.31
CA PRO A 342 -20.48 12.64 -7.64
C PRO A 342 -19.73 11.57 -6.86
N CYS A 343 -18.40 11.63 -6.85
CA CYS A 343 -17.56 10.76 -6.04
C CYS A 343 -17.49 11.24 -4.58
N SER A 344 -17.66 12.54 -4.35
CA SER A 344 -17.59 13.21 -3.05
C SER A 344 -18.82 14.10 -2.84
N LEU A 345 -18.93 14.71 -1.67
CA LEU A 345 -19.99 15.71 -1.40
C LEU A 345 -19.81 16.97 -2.23
N GLU A 346 -18.57 17.47 -2.27
CA GLU A 346 -18.17 18.65 -3.01
C GLU A 346 -16.69 18.49 -3.39
N MET A 347 -16.39 18.46 -4.67
CA MET A 347 -15.03 18.48 -5.18
C MET A 347 -14.68 19.92 -5.54
N ARG A 348 -13.90 20.59 -4.68
CA ARG A 348 -13.37 21.94 -4.93
C ARG A 348 -12.05 21.89 -5.66
N HIS A 349 -11.21 20.93 -5.25
CA HIS A 349 -9.89 20.70 -5.81
C HIS A 349 -9.76 19.28 -6.30
N LYS A 350 -9.28 19.14 -7.52
CA LYS A 350 -8.90 17.87 -8.10
C LYS A 350 -7.41 17.66 -7.86
N ALA A 351 -7.06 16.68 -7.03
CA ALA A 351 -5.71 16.57 -6.54
C ALA A 351 -4.96 15.33 -7.01
N LEU A 352 -3.65 15.49 -7.18
CA LEU A 352 -2.66 14.43 -7.24
C LEU A 352 -1.98 14.32 -5.88
N VAL A 353 -1.83 13.11 -5.37
CA VAL A 353 -1.03 12.83 -4.18
C VAL A 353 0.31 12.23 -4.62
N TRP A 354 1.42 12.76 -4.12
CA TRP A 354 2.75 12.32 -4.50
C TRP A 354 3.60 11.98 -3.30
N SER A 355 4.54 11.04 -3.47
CA SER A 355 5.27 10.37 -2.39
C SER A 355 4.39 9.44 -1.54
N CYS A 356 5.00 8.72 -0.59
CA CYS A 356 4.31 7.70 0.22
C CYS A 356 3.56 8.34 1.39
N PRO A 357 2.28 7.99 1.63
CA PRO A 357 1.56 8.47 2.79
C PRO A 357 2.10 7.83 4.08
N ALA A 358 1.99 8.55 5.20
CA ALA A 358 2.29 8.02 6.52
C ALA A 358 1.45 6.77 6.82
N ASN A 359 2.08 5.65 7.17
CA ASN A 359 1.38 4.40 7.46
C ASN A 359 0.40 4.53 8.62
N TYR A 360 0.70 5.38 9.59
CA TYR A 360 -0.20 5.66 10.71
C TYR A 360 -1.37 6.60 10.36
N TYR A 361 -1.45 7.13 9.11
CA TYR A 361 -2.54 8.02 8.69
C TYR A 361 -3.00 7.76 7.25
N THR A 362 -3.21 6.51 6.89
CA THR A 362 -3.60 6.08 5.54
C THR A 362 -4.96 6.60 5.07
N ASN A 363 -5.84 7.03 5.98
CA ASN A 363 -7.12 7.67 5.67
C ASN A 363 -7.04 9.20 5.58
N PHE A 364 -5.84 9.78 5.50
CA PHE A 364 -5.66 11.24 5.35
C PHE A 364 -6.36 11.80 4.11
N ALA A 365 -6.35 11.06 2.99
CA ALA A 365 -7.06 11.47 1.79
C ALA A 365 -8.58 11.63 2.00
N ASN A 366 -9.19 10.82 2.88
CA ASN A 366 -10.61 10.95 3.22
C ASN A 366 -10.86 12.23 4.03
N TRP A 367 -9.94 12.60 4.91
CA TRP A 367 -10.01 13.85 5.65
C TRP A 367 -9.86 15.06 4.71
N LEU A 368 -8.93 15.05 3.76
CA LEU A 368 -8.76 16.09 2.74
C LEU A 368 -10.06 16.36 1.98
N GLU A 369 -10.71 15.27 1.55
CA GLU A 369 -12.00 15.35 0.84
C GLU A 369 -13.11 15.94 1.70
N GLN A 370 -13.24 15.49 2.93
CA GLN A 370 -14.35 15.88 3.80
C GLN A 370 -14.19 17.28 4.40
N CYS A 371 -12.96 17.64 4.76
CA CYS A 371 -12.68 18.93 5.39
C CYS A 371 -12.59 20.06 4.35
N TRP A 372 -11.95 19.80 3.21
CA TRP A 372 -11.59 20.83 2.25
C TRP A 372 -12.15 20.64 0.84
N GLY A 373 -12.71 19.47 0.53
CA GLY A 373 -13.14 19.14 -0.83
C GLY A 373 -11.95 18.86 -1.76
N ILE A 374 -10.80 18.49 -1.23
CA ILE A 374 -9.62 18.09 -2.00
C ILE A 374 -9.74 16.60 -2.32
N VAL A 375 -10.06 16.27 -3.56
CA VAL A 375 -10.30 14.90 -4.00
C VAL A 375 -9.06 14.35 -4.71
N SER A 376 -8.40 13.38 -4.10
CA SER A 376 -7.27 12.68 -4.70
C SER A 376 -7.75 11.72 -5.80
N VAL A 377 -7.43 12.02 -7.05
CA VAL A 377 -7.84 11.22 -8.22
C VAL A 377 -6.76 10.27 -8.68
N MET A 378 -5.52 10.50 -8.29
CA MET A 378 -4.35 9.67 -8.57
C MET A 378 -3.29 9.90 -7.49
N ASP A 379 -2.45 8.90 -7.29
CA ASP A 379 -1.31 8.97 -6.40
C ASP A 379 -0.08 8.30 -7.02
N MET A 380 1.09 8.56 -6.45
CA MET A 380 2.36 8.06 -6.95
C MET A 380 2.43 6.53 -6.96
N GLU A 381 1.89 5.89 -5.95
CA GLU A 381 1.97 4.45 -5.75
C GLU A 381 0.99 3.69 -6.66
N THR A 382 -0.21 4.22 -6.85
CA THR A 382 -1.22 3.66 -7.76
C THR A 382 -0.75 3.76 -9.20
N HIS A 383 -0.01 4.82 -9.55
CA HIS A 383 0.56 5.04 -10.89
C HIS A 383 1.83 4.20 -11.12
N ILE A 384 1.79 2.90 -10.82
CA ILE A 384 3.00 2.06 -10.83
C ILE A 384 3.38 1.61 -12.23
N SER A 385 2.48 0.96 -12.93
CA SER A 385 2.76 0.40 -14.26
C SER A 385 1.49 0.28 -15.08
N GLN A 386 1.60 0.63 -16.35
CA GLN A 386 0.52 0.50 -17.32
C GLN A 386 0.83 -0.56 -18.38
N VAL A 387 1.75 -1.47 -18.07
CA VAL A 387 2.20 -2.48 -19.02
C VAL A 387 1.27 -3.68 -18.98
N LEU A 388 0.69 -4.00 -20.14
CA LEU A 388 0.12 -5.32 -20.37
C LEU A 388 1.24 -6.25 -20.85
N ILE A 389 1.36 -7.38 -20.18
CA ILE A 389 2.44 -8.33 -20.44
C ILE A 389 2.04 -9.28 -21.56
N ASP A 390 2.88 -9.40 -22.57
CA ASP A 390 2.72 -10.40 -23.62
C ASP A 390 3.11 -11.79 -23.09
N THR A 391 2.14 -12.69 -23.03
CA THR A 391 2.27 -14.04 -22.48
C THR A 391 2.60 -15.10 -23.51
N SER A 392 2.89 -14.72 -24.75
CA SER A 392 3.08 -15.65 -25.88
C SER A 392 4.38 -16.47 -25.81
N THR A 393 5.43 -15.94 -25.19
CA THR A 393 6.73 -16.62 -25.07
C THR A 393 7.37 -16.34 -23.69
N PRO A 394 8.26 -17.23 -23.20
CA PRO A 394 9.05 -17.00 -22.00
C PRO A 394 9.79 -15.66 -22.02
N GLU A 395 10.35 -15.31 -23.15
CA GLU A 395 11.10 -14.06 -23.32
C GLU A 395 10.21 -12.83 -23.23
N SER A 396 9.05 -12.83 -23.87
CA SER A 396 8.10 -11.71 -23.80
C SER A 396 7.53 -11.53 -22.40
N MET A 397 7.28 -12.63 -21.69
CA MET A 397 6.84 -12.62 -20.29
C MET A 397 7.87 -11.97 -19.38
N LEU A 398 9.14 -12.39 -19.45
CA LEU A 398 10.20 -11.79 -18.64
C LEU A 398 10.44 -10.33 -19.00
N LYS A 399 10.42 -9.95 -20.28
CA LYS A 399 10.51 -8.55 -20.71
C LYS A 399 9.37 -7.70 -20.14
N GLY A 400 8.15 -8.22 -20.13
CA GLY A 400 7.00 -7.55 -19.54
C GLY A 400 7.13 -7.34 -18.04
N VAL A 401 7.51 -8.38 -17.30
CA VAL A 401 7.75 -8.29 -15.85
C VAL A 401 8.91 -7.34 -15.55
N ALA A 402 10.04 -7.43 -16.26
CA ALA A 402 11.17 -6.52 -16.11
C ALA A 402 10.74 -5.06 -16.32
N LEU A 403 9.95 -4.80 -17.36
CA LEU A 403 9.46 -3.46 -17.66
C LEU A 403 8.51 -2.92 -16.58
N THR A 404 7.58 -3.76 -16.11
CA THR A 404 6.68 -3.43 -14.99
C THR A 404 7.51 -3.06 -13.76
N TYR A 405 8.50 -3.87 -13.45
CA TYR A 405 9.38 -3.71 -12.32
C TYR A 405 10.23 -2.42 -12.43
N GLN A 406 10.79 -2.12 -13.61
CA GLN A 406 11.58 -0.91 -13.84
C GLN A 406 10.75 0.37 -13.88
N ARG A 407 9.47 0.29 -14.26
CA ARG A 407 8.55 1.43 -14.32
C ARG A 407 7.85 1.73 -13.02
N ALA A 408 8.00 0.92 -12.00
CA ALA A 408 7.47 1.23 -10.67
C ALA A 408 7.98 2.61 -10.22
N THR A 409 7.06 3.48 -9.84
CA THR A 409 7.35 4.92 -9.67
C THR A 409 8.44 5.17 -8.64
N MET A 410 8.39 4.50 -7.50
CA MET A 410 9.43 4.63 -6.47
C MET A 410 10.82 4.24 -6.99
N ARG A 411 10.94 3.18 -7.78
CA ARG A 411 12.21 2.74 -8.37
C ARG A 411 12.77 3.76 -9.34
N LYS A 412 11.88 4.29 -10.17
CA LYS A 412 12.20 5.32 -11.14
C LYS A 412 12.71 6.60 -10.47
N HIS A 413 12.10 6.97 -9.35
CA HIS A 413 12.40 8.23 -8.65
C HIS A 413 13.64 8.14 -7.77
N THR A 414 13.76 7.10 -6.96
CA THR A 414 14.83 7.02 -5.97
C THR A 414 16.17 6.59 -6.55
N LYS A 415 16.18 5.84 -7.64
CA LYS A 415 17.39 5.43 -8.37
C LYS A 415 17.56 6.09 -9.74
N GLY A 416 16.54 6.82 -10.22
CA GLY A 416 16.64 7.68 -11.39
C GLY A 416 17.24 9.03 -11.07
N GLY A 417 17.60 9.80 -12.09
CA GLY A 417 17.96 11.20 -11.89
C GLY A 417 16.75 12.02 -11.46
N TYR A 418 16.99 13.14 -10.78
CA TYR A 418 15.94 14.04 -10.28
C TYR A 418 14.90 14.44 -11.36
N LYS A 419 15.30 14.50 -12.63
CA LYS A 419 14.40 14.78 -13.76
C LYS A 419 13.28 13.75 -13.86
N ASN A 420 13.56 12.46 -13.59
CA ASN A 420 12.53 11.43 -13.64
C ASN A 420 11.39 11.70 -12.65
N SER A 421 11.72 12.17 -11.44
CA SER A 421 10.71 12.54 -10.45
C SER A 421 9.86 13.72 -10.88
N LEU A 422 10.53 14.78 -11.39
CA LEU A 422 9.84 15.99 -11.83
C LEU A 422 8.96 15.72 -13.06
N ASP A 423 9.54 15.14 -14.10
CA ASP A 423 8.85 14.91 -15.37
C ASP A 423 7.65 13.97 -15.22
N GLU A 424 7.79 12.92 -14.42
CA GLU A 424 6.70 11.97 -14.18
C GLU A 424 5.54 12.63 -13.44
N MET A 425 5.83 13.34 -12.35
CA MET A 425 4.79 13.99 -11.56
C MET A 425 4.02 15.02 -12.37
N TRP A 426 4.74 15.87 -13.12
CA TRP A 426 4.09 16.90 -13.93
C TRP A 426 3.29 16.30 -15.09
N ARG A 427 3.81 15.26 -15.74
CA ARG A 427 3.08 14.53 -16.77
C ARG A 427 1.76 13.96 -16.25
N VAL A 428 1.79 13.35 -15.06
CA VAL A 428 0.57 12.82 -14.42
C VAL A 428 -0.37 13.96 -14.02
N ALA A 429 0.15 15.04 -13.45
CA ALA A 429 -0.66 16.21 -13.10
C ALA A 429 -1.42 16.79 -14.30
N GLU A 430 -0.75 16.93 -15.44
CA GLU A 430 -1.36 17.37 -16.70
C GLU A 430 -2.39 16.36 -17.23
N GLU A 431 -2.05 15.07 -17.23
CA GLU A 431 -2.90 13.99 -17.75
C GLU A 431 -4.24 13.88 -16.98
N TYR A 432 -4.21 14.14 -15.68
CA TYR A 432 -5.40 14.13 -14.83
C TYR A 432 -6.06 15.51 -14.68
N ASN A 433 -5.48 16.55 -15.28
CA ASN A 433 -5.95 17.93 -15.17
C ASN A 433 -6.22 18.33 -13.71
N VAL A 434 -5.21 18.15 -12.86
CA VAL A 434 -5.29 18.52 -11.45
C VAL A 434 -4.92 19.97 -11.23
N ASP A 435 -5.53 20.61 -10.26
CA ASP A 435 -5.22 21.98 -9.80
C ASP A 435 -4.40 22.02 -8.51
N THR A 436 -4.30 20.87 -7.85
CA THR A 436 -3.65 20.76 -6.54
C THR A 436 -2.77 19.50 -6.47
N ILE A 437 -1.60 19.63 -5.87
CA ILE A 437 -0.74 18.50 -5.54
C ILE A 437 -0.51 18.48 -4.03
N ILE A 438 -0.76 17.32 -3.41
CA ILE A 438 -0.38 17.04 -2.02
C ILE A 438 0.92 16.25 -2.08
N MET A 439 2.00 16.87 -1.64
CA MET A 439 3.32 16.24 -1.57
C MET A 439 3.57 15.76 -0.14
N TYR A 440 3.66 14.45 0.03
CA TYR A 440 4.12 13.88 1.29
C TYR A 440 5.64 14.06 1.41
N ASP A 441 6.02 14.96 2.30
CA ASP A 441 7.41 15.29 2.60
C ASP A 441 7.93 14.34 3.68
N GLN A 442 8.49 13.23 3.25
CA GLN A 442 9.04 12.21 4.14
C GLN A 442 10.39 12.66 4.69
N ILE A 443 10.47 13.02 5.97
CA ILE A 443 11.62 13.66 6.64
C ILE A 443 12.96 12.95 6.38
N SER A 444 12.97 11.64 6.27
CA SER A 444 14.20 10.85 6.04
C SER A 444 14.45 10.48 4.58
N CYS A 445 13.59 10.92 3.66
CA CYS A 445 13.74 10.65 2.23
C CYS A 445 14.55 11.74 1.52
N LYS A 446 15.87 11.68 1.64
CA LYS A 446 16.79 12.68 1.06
C LYS A 446 16.65 12.85 -0.45
N GLY A 447 16.16 11.82 -1.15
CA GLY A 447 15.94 11.86 -2.60
C GLY A 447 14.77 12.75 -3.01
N MET A 448 13.73 12.87 -2.14
CA MET A 448 12.56 13.71 -2.39
C MET A 448 12.74 15.10 -1.79
N ASP A 449 13.19 15.21 -0.54
CA ASP A 449 13.39 16.48 0.16
C ASP A 449 14.36 17.40 -0.58
N GLY A 450 15.40 16.85 -1.17
CA GLY A 450 16.39 17.61 -1.94
C GLY A 450 15.84 18.30 -3.19
N LEU A 451 14.60 17.98 -3.63
CA LEU A 451 13.96 18.55 -4.81
C LEU A 451 12.96 19.67 -4.50
N GLN A 452 12.72 20.01 -3.22
CA GLN A 452 11.67 20.93 -2.79
C GLN A 452 11.68 22.25 -3.58
N GLY A 453 12.82 22.89 -3.68
CA GLY A 453 12.93 24.17 -4.40
C GLY A 453 12.54 24.09 -5.87
N LEU A 454 12.86 22.97 -6.54
CA LEU A 454 12.50 22.73 -7.94
C LEU A 454 11.00 22.48 -8.10
N PHE A 455 10.39 21.71 -7.21
CA PHE A 455 8.94 21.48 -7.22
C PHE A 455 8.17 22.78 -7.01
N ASP A 456 8.59 23.60 -6.04
CA ASP A 456 7.93 24.88 -5.74
C ASP A 456 8.04 25.89 -6.89
N GLU A 457 9.21 25.98 -7.56
CA GLU A 457 9.40 26.84 -8.72
C GLU A 457 8.48 26.41 -9.86
N GLN A 458 8.50 25.13 -10.21
CA GLN A 458 7.73 24.59 -11.31
C GLN A 458 6.22 24.58 -11.05
N ALA A 459 5.78 24.43 -9.79
CA ALA A 459 4.39 24.58 -9.41
C ALA A 459 3.86 25.99 -9.64
N ARG A 460 4.66 27.01 -9.25
CA ARG A 460 4.32 28.42 -9.51
C ARG A 460 4.21 28.72 -11.00
N GLU A 461 5.13 28.19 -11.82
CA GLU A 461 5.10 28.36 -13.29
C GLU A 461 3.84 27.77 -13.90
N ARG A 462 3.31 26.67 -13.34
CA ARG A 462 2.12 25.97 -13.82
C ARG A 462 0.82 26.45 -13.16
N ASN A 463 0.91 27.34 -12.21
CA ASN A 463 -0.23 27.81 -11.41
C ASN A 463 -0.99 26.66 -10.74
N ILE A 464 -0.24 25.70 -10.19
CA ILE A 464 -0.77 24.54 -9.42
C ILE A 464 -0.55 24.80 -7.93
N ASN A 465 -1.58 24.55 -7.12
CA ASN A 465 -1.49 24.59 -5.67
C ASN A 465 -0.61 23.42 -5.20
N PHE A 466 0.51 23.73 -4.58
CA PHE A 466 1.47 22.71 -4.13
C PHE A 466 1.55 22.73 -2.60
N ILE A 467 1.01 21.69 -1.98
CA ILE A 467 0.88 21.61 -0.52
C ILE A 467 1.85 20.56 0.01
N TRP A 468 2.88 21.00 0.71
CA TRP A 468 3.80 20.13 1.42
C TRP A 468 3.16 19.66 2.72
N VAL A 469 3.20 18.34 2.93
CA VAL A 469 2.74 17.72 4.16
C VAL A 469 3.89 16.91 4.74
N GLN A 470 4.64 17.59 5.60
CA GLN A 470 5.75 16.95 6.29
C GLN A 470 5.25 15.82 7.17
N GLN A 471 5.90 14.67 7.09
CA GLN A 471 5.49 13.48 7.81
C GLN A 471 6.69 12.52 8.01
N ASP A 472 6.57 11.58 8.93
CA ASP A 472 7.38 10.38 8.96
C ASP A 472 6.57 9.22 8.38
N LEU A 473 7.23 8.29 7.68
CA LEU A 473 6.50 7.19 7.05
C LEU A 473 5.85 6.26 8.08
N MET A 474 6.50 6.02 9.22
CA MET A 474 6.08 5.02 10.19
C MET A 474 6.04 5.49 11.64
N ASP A 475 6.79 6.55 12.01
CA ASP A 475 6.89 6.99 13.40
C ASP A 475 6.00 8.20 13.70
N PRO A 476 4.84 8.00 14.35
CA PRO A 476 3.94 9.09 14.71
C PRO A 476 4.49 10.01 15.80
N ARG A 477 5.62 9.65 16.45
CA ARG A 477 6.27 10.48 17.48
C ARG A 477 6.98 11.67 16.85
N THR A 478 7.42 11.54 15.59
CA THR A 478 8.14 12.61 14.86
C THR A 478 7.19 13.69 14.38
N ILE A 479 6.14 13.31 13.67
CA ILE A 479 5.07 14.21 13.18
C ILE A 479 3.72 13.55 13.47
N SER A 480 2.86 14.26 14.18
CA SER A 480 1.53 13.76 14.51
C SER A 480 0.53 13.93 13.36
N ARG A 481 -0.56 13.17 13.38
CA ARG A 481 -1.69 13.36 12.46
C ARG A 481 -2.24 14.80 12.50
N ARG A 482 -2.26 15.40 13.68
CA ARG A 482 -2.69 16.80 13.88
C ARG A 482 -1.76 17.77 13.16
N ASP A 483 -0.45 17.55 13.23
CA ASP A 483 0.52 18.41 12.54
C ASP A 483 0.38 18.32 11.03
N MET A 484 0.15 17.12 10.49
CA MET A 484 -0.15 16.94 9.07
C MET A 484 -1.41 17.70 8.64
N ARG A 485 -2.49 17.64 9.42
CA ARG A 485 -3.72 18.42 9.14
C ARG A 485 -3.46 19.93 9.24
N ASN A 486 -2.71 20.38 10.23
CA ASN A 486 -2.44 21.79 10.44
C ASN A 486 -1.67 22.41 9.27
N GLN A 487 -0.74 21.68 8.64
CA GLN A 487 -0.02 22.16 7.46
C GLN A 487 -0.98 22.43 6.30
N VAL A 488 -1.92 21.52 6.03
CA VAL A 488 -2.96 21.75 5.02
C VAL A 488 -3.90 22.87 5.43
N ASN A 489 -4.39 22.87 6.68
CA ASN A 489 -5.27 23.94 7.19
C ASN A 489 -4.63 25.31 7.01
N GLN A 490 -3.34 25.44 7.31
CA GLN A 490 -2.62 26.70 7.15
C GLN A 490 -2.53 27.12 5.68
N TYR A 491 -2.24 26.20 4.77
CA TYR A 491 -2.19 26.51 3.34
C TYR A 491 -3.57 26.94 2.81
N MET A 492 -4.61 26.18 3.11
CA MET A 492 -5.97 26.48 2.64
C MET A 492 -6.49 27.81 3.16
N THR A 493 -6.30 28.10 4.45
CA THR A 493 -6.79 29.35 5.05
C THR A 493 -5.94 30.56 4.72
N SER A 494 -4.61 30.42 4.68
CA SER A 494 -3.70 31.57 4.55
C SER A 494 -3.31 31.87 3.11
N VAL A 495 -3.13 30.84 2.28
CA VAL A 495 -2.72 30.98 0.87
C VAL A 495 -3.95 31.07 -0.03
N LEU A 496 -4.83 30.08 0.02
CA LEU A 496 -6.03 30.04 -0.81
C LEU A 496 -7.19 30.87 -0.25
N ARG A 497 -7.16 31.17 1.06
CA ARG A 497 -8.21 31.94 1.77
C ARG A 497 -9.58 31.29 1.68
N GLU A 498 -9.60 29.98 1.74
CA GLU A 498 -10.82 29.19 1.70
C GLU A 498 -11.33 28.84 3.10
N GLU A 499 -12.64 28.65 3.19
CA GLU A 499 -13.32 28.15 4.38
C GLU A 499 -13.51 26.64 4.27
N PRO A 500 -13.34 25.86 5.36
CA PRO A 500 -13.52 24.41 5.31
C PRO A 500 -14.97 24.03 5.03
N LEU A 501 -15.18 22.93 4.33
CA LEU A 501 -16.51 22.32 4.14
C LEU A 501 -17.12 21.88 5.47
N ASP A 502 -16.28 21.28 6.32
CA ASP A 502 -16.66 20.90 7.68
C ASP A 502 -15.67 21.48 8.70
N PRO A 503 -16.00 22.61 9.34
CA PRO A 503 -15.14 23.22 10.36
C PRO A 503 -14.85 22.32 11.58
N THR A 504 -15.69 21.31 11.82
CA THR A 504 -15.49 20.38 12.95
C THR A 504 -14.33 19.41 12.71
N LEU A 505 -13.86 19.31 11.46
CA LEU A 505 -12.73 18.47 11.05
C LEU A 505 -11.38 19.19 11.06
N LEU A 506 -11.35 20.50 11.28
CA LEU A 506 -10.11 21.26 11.35
C LEU A 506 -9.21 20.77 12.48
N ASP A 507 -9.80 20.54 13.63
CA ASP A 507 -9.10 20.07 14.83
C ASP A 507 -10.01 19.15 15.62
N PHE A 508 -9.74 17.86 15.60
CA PHE A 508 -10.40 16.84 16.39
C PHE A 508 -9.37 15.96 17.10
N ASP A 509 -9.78 15.32 18.17
CA ASP A 509 -8.90 14.46 18.94
C ASP A 509 -8.71 13.12 18.23
N ASP A 510 -7.45 12.79 17.91
CA ASP A 510 -7.07 11.52 17.30
C ASP A 510 -7.04 10.35 18.30
N CYS A 511 -7.20 10.63 19.60
CA CYS A 511 -7.27 9.58 20.62
C CYS A 511 -8.49 8.67 20.45
N ASP A 512 -9.53 9.13 19.73
CA ASP A 512 -10.67 8.28 19.33
C ASP A 512 -10.35 7.32 18.17
N ALA A 513 -9.12 7.35 17.65
CA ALA A 513 -8.68 6.46 16.58
C ALA A 513 -8.27 5.06 17.09
N PHE A 514 -8.46 4.84 18.35
CA PHE A 514 -8.51 3.55 19.05
C PHE A 514 -9.29 3.66 20.31
#